data_721ec595172a506dae6e945bd9025c52
#
_entry.id   721ec595172a506dae6e945bd9025c52
#
_cell.length_a   1.000
_cell.length_b   1.000
_cell.length_c   1.000
_cell.angle_alpha   90.00
_cell.angle_beta   90.00
_cell.angle_gamma   90.00
#
_symmetry.space_group_name_H-M   'P 1'
#
loop_
_entity.id
_entity.type
_entity.pdbx_description
1 polymer ?
#
loop_
_entity_poly.entity_id
_entity_poly.type
_entity_poly.pdbx_seq_one_letter_code
_entity_poly.pdbx_strand_id
1 'polypeptide(L)'
;MIEFTEHWNKYLEAIPAHLQDLYFREEYVRLYETESEKACCFVYQNNDSVLLFPFLRREFQFKGNTYFDFETAYGYGGPISNDHSDTFMTAALQAMSEKASSENYVCGFVRFHPLLENWDCFEKVGRLIMDRKTIA
;
A
#
# COMPACT_ATOMS: atom_id res chain seq x y z
N MET A 1 -6.32 13.61 -5.89
CA MET A 1 -5.41 12.89 -6.80
C MET A 1 -5.36 11.42 -6.39
N ILE A 2 -5.36 10.53 -7.37
CA ILE A 2 -5.34 9.07 -7.17
C ILE A 2 -4.35 8.50 -8.19
N GLU A 3 -3.25 7.90 -7.73
CA GLU A 3 -2.25 7.31 -8.63
C GLU A 3 -1.58 6.06 -8.04
N PHE A 4 -1.08 5.19 -8.93
CA PHE A 4 0.01 4.26 -8.67
C PHE A 4 1.30 4.88 -9.20
N THR A 5 2.32 5.02 -8.36
CA THR A 5 3.57 5.69 -8.71
C THR A 5 4.77 4.89 -8.24
N GLU A 6 5.87 4.99 -8.98
CA GLU A 6 7.17 4.44 -8.57
C GLU A 6 8.00 5.44 -7.75
N HIS A 7 7.52 6.69 -7.60
CA HIS A 7 8.21 7.77 -6.87
C HIS A 7 7.28 8.45 -5.88
N TRP A 8 7.39 8.11 -4.59
CA TRP A 8 6.47 8.57 -3.56
C TRP A 8 7.14 9.23 -2.34
N ASN A 9 8.48 9.23 -2.22
CA ASN A 9 9.16 9.83 -1.06
C ASN A 9 8.76 11.30 -0.83
N LYS A 10 8.45 12.05 -1.90
CA LYS A 10 7.96 13.43 -1.80
C LYS A 10 6.68 13.58 -0.97
N TYR A 11 5.84 12.56 -0.93
CA TYR A 11 4.59 12.56 -0.16
C TYR A 11 4.81 12.18 1.30
N LEU A 12 5.95 11.54 1.65
CA LEU A 12 6.28 11.22 3.03
C LEU A 12 6.44 12.46 3.90
N GLU A 13 6.77 13.61 3.32
CA GLU A 13 6.87 14.88 4.04
C GLU A 13 5.54 15.30 4.70
N ALA A 14 4.41 14.90 4.14
CA ALA A 14 3.09 15.14 4.69
C ALA A 14 2.69 14.16 5.81
N ILE A 15 3.39 13.03 5.93
CA ILE A 15 3.10 12.00 6.93
C ILE A 15 3.81 12.34 8.25
N PRO A 16 3.12 12.25 9.41
CA PRO A 16 3.75 12.48 10.70
C PRO A 16 4.98 11.62 10.94
N ALA A 17 6.04 12.19 11.50
CA ALA A 17 7.34 11.53 11.66
C ALA A 17 7.28 10.19 12.40
N HIS A 18 6.38 10.04 13.39
CA HIS A 18 6.22 8.79 14.15
C HIS A 18 5.60 7.65 13.34
N LEU A 19 5.01 7.93 12.17
CA LEU A 19 4.47 6.93 11.23
C LEU A 19 5.44 6.61 10.09
N GLN A 20 6.53 7.37 9.97
CA GLN A 20 7.53 7.20 8.92
C GLN A 20 8.56 6.15 9.33
N ASP A 21 8.23 4.87 9.16
CA ASP A 21 9.21 3.79 9.31
C ASP A 21 9.91 3.54 7.97
N LEU A 22 11.06 2.86 8.04
CA LEU A 22 11.86 2.48 6.87
C LEU A 22 11.06 1.68 5.82
N TYR A 23 10.11 0.87 6.26
CA TYR A 23 9.26 0.03 5.41
C TYR A 23 8.41 0.82 4.41
N PHE A 24 8.20 2.11 4.64
CA PHE A 24 7.40 2.98 3.77
C PHE A 24 8.22 3.80 2.79
N ARG A 25 9.56 3.69 2.83
CA ARG A 25 10.47 4.44 1.95
C ARG A 25 10.72 3.70 0.63
N GLU A 26 10.86 4.47 -0.46
CA GLU A 26 11.18 3.91 -1.77
C GLU A 26 12.43 3.04 -1.73
N GLU A 27 13.48 3.52 -1.07
CA GLU A 27 14.77 2.84 -1.01
C GLU A 27 14.66 1.45 -0.38
N TYR A 28 13.82 1.31 0.64
CA TYR A 28 13.60 0.02 1.27
C TYR A 28 12.82 -0.94 0.37
N VAL A 29 11.71 -0.50 -0.19
CA VAL A 29 10.88 -1.35 -1.06
C VAL A 29 11.65 -1.79 -2.30
N ARG A 30 12.47 -0.89 -2.88
CA ARG A 30 13.32 -1.20 -4.04
C ARG A 30 14.39 -2.26 -3.79
N LEU A 31 14.81 -2.48 -2.53
CA LEU A 31 15.74 -3.58 -2.22
C LEU A 31 15.19 -4.96 -2.58
N TYR A 32 13.87 -5.07 -2.65
CA TYR A 32 13.18 -6.34 -2.93
C TYR A 32 12.64 -6.44 -4.37
N GLU A 33 13.00 -5.50 -5.25
CA GLU A 33 12.70 -5.61 -6.67
C GLU A 33 13.36 -6.82 -7.31
N THR A 34 12.66 -7.44 -8.23
CA THR A 34 13.15 -8.54 -9.07
C THR A 34 12.93 -8.20 -10.55
N GLU A 35 13.17 -9.14 -11.46
CA GLU A 35 12.86 -8.93 -12.87
C GLU A 35 11.35 -8.70 -13.10
N SER A 36 10.50 -9.38 -12.33
CA SER A 36 9.03 -9.34 -12.46
C SER A 36 8.34 -8.46 -11.44
N GLU A 37 9.03 -8.00 -10.39
CA GLU A 37 8.47 -7.23 -9.29
C GLU A 37 9.08 -5.85 -9.20
N LYS A 38 8.26 -4.82 -9.19
CA LYS A 38 8.69 -3.42 -9.12
C LYS A 38 8.06 -2.70 -7.94
N ALA A 39 8.86 -1.86 -7.30
CA ALA A 39 8.40 -1.01 -6.22
C ALA A 39 7.35 -0.03 -6.76
N CYS A 40 6.22 0.04 -6.07
CA CYS A 40 5.10 0.88 -6.42
C CYS A 40 4.41 1.36 -5.15
N CYS A 41 3.75 2.49 -5.22
CA CYS A 41 2.94 3.03 -4.13
C CYS A 41 1.60 3.50 -4.67
N PHE A 42 0.52 3.11 -4.01
CA PHE A 42 -0.76 3.79 -4.17
C PHE A 42 -0.73 5.08 -3.37
N VAL A 43 -1.08 6.18 -4.02
CA VAL A 43 -1.19 7.51 -3.42
C VAL A 43 -2.62 8.00 -3.60
N TYR A 44 -3.24 8.36 -2.50
CA TYR A 44 -4.49 9.08 -2.47
C TYR A 44 -4.30 10.42 -1.77
N GLN A 45 -4.63 11.51 -2.44
CA GLN A 45 -4.54 12.85 -1.87
C GLN A 45 -5.84 13.60 -2.09
N ASN A 46 -6.36 14.18 -1.01
CA ASN A 46 -7.51 15.08 -1.01
C ASN A 46 -7.18 16.29 -0.14
N ASN A 47 -6.96 17.44 -0.78
CA ASN A 47 -6.40 18.64 -0.15
C ASN A 47 -5.06 18.30 0.54
N ASP A 48 -4.97 18.56 1.84
CA ASP A 48 -3.77 18.31 2.66
C ASP A 48 -3.72 16.88 3.23
N SER A 49 -4.79 16.10 3.06
CA SER A 49 -4.86 14.71 3.53
C SER A 49 -4.24 13.77 2.50
N VAL A 50 -3.31 12.92 2.95
CA VAL A 50 -2.56 11.98 2.11
C VAL A 50 -2.59 10.58 2.72
N LEU A 51 -2.83 9.58 1.87
CA LEU A 51 -2.60 8.18 2.19
C LEU A 51 -1.56 7.60 1.22
N LEU A 52 -0.59 6.89 1.77
CA LEU A 52 0.42 6.14 1.04
C LEU A 52 0.31 4.67 1.36
N PHE A 53 0.40 3.83 0.33
CA PHE A 53 0.47 2.39 0.50
C PHE A 53 1.53 1.79 -0.44
N PRO A 54 2.79 1.66 0.02
CA PRO A 54 3.87 1.05 -0.74
C PRO A 54 3.77 -0.47 -0.81
N PHE A 55 4.14 -1.03 -1.97
CA PHE A 55 4.15 -2.47 -2.21
C PHE A 55 5.08 -2.83 -3.39
N LEU A 56 5.30 -4.12 -3.59
CA LEU A 56 5.90 -4.67 -4.81
C LEU A 56 4.78 -5.10 -5.75
N ARG A 57 4.75 -4.53 -6.95
CA ARG A 57 3.83 -4.89 -8.02
C ARG A 57 4.47 -5.95 -8.90
N ARG A 58 3.81 -7.08 -9.08
CA ARG A 58 4.22 -8.11 -10.01
C ARG A 58 3.32 -8.10 -11.25
N GLU A 59 3.96 -8.11 -12.41
CA GLU A 59 3.30 -8.27 -13.70
C GLU A 59 3.31 -9.72 -14.15
N PHE A 60 2.22 -10.22 -14.70
CA PHE A 60 2.16 -11.54 -15.32
C PHE A 60 1.17 -11.59 -16.49
N GLN A 61 1.37 -12.58 -17.37
CA GLN A 61 0.52 -12.80 -18.54
C GLN A 61 -0.40 -13.99 -18.30
N PHE A 62 -1.67 -13.83 -18.65
CA PHE A 62 -2.64 -14.92 -18.64
C PHE A 62 -3.61 -14.80 -19.80
N LYS A 63 -3.67 -15.86 -20.65
CA LYS A 63 -4.51 -15.90 -21.86
C LYS A 63 -4.36 -14.68 -22.77
N GLY A 64 -3.12 -14.20 -22.96
CA GLY A 64 -2.79 -13.07 -23.81
C GLY A 64 -3.05 -11.68 -23.21
N ASN A 65 -3.51 -11.59 -21.96
CA ASN A 65 -3.73 -10.34 -21.27
C ASN A 65 -2.70 -10.14 -20.14
N THR A 66 -2.40 -8.87 -19.87
CA THR A 66 -1.52 -8.47 -18.77
C THR A 66 -2.34 -8.22 -17.50
N TYR A 67 -1.92 -8.84 -16.42
CA TYR A 67 -2.49 -8.68 -15.08
C TYR A 67 -1.41 -8.34 -14.08
N PHE A 68 -1.84 -7.82 -12.93
CA PHE A 68 -0.98 -7.50 -11.81
C PHE A 68 -1.48 -8.15 -10.52
N ASP A 69 -0.55 -8.46 -9.65
CA ASP A 69 -0.80 -8.65 -8.23
C ASP A 69 0.24 -7.84 -7.44
N PHE A 70 0.08 -7.79 -6.14
CA PHE A 70 1.02 -7.08 -5.30
C PHE A 70 1.21 -7.76 -3.94
N GLU A 71 2.34 -7.51 -3.33
CA GLU A 71 2.59 -7.82 -1.92
C GLU A 71 3.42 -6.71 -1.26
N THR A 72 3.29 -6.57 0.05
CA THR A 72 4.22 -5.71 0.79
C THR A 72 5.63 -6.30 0.75
N ALA A 73 6.65 -5.45 0.69
CA ALA A 73 8.04 -5.87 0.80
C ALA A 73 8.28 -6.67 2.09
N TYR A 74 9.39 -7.38 2.15
CA TYR A 74 9.76 -8.16 3.35
C TYR A 74 9.66 -7.31 4.62
N GLY A 75 9.18 -7.91 5.70
CA GLY A 75 8.91 -7.24 6.96
C GLY A 75 7.45 -6.82 7.04
N TYR A 76 7.21 -5.53 7.14
CA TYR A 76 5.89 -4.96 7.38
C TYR A 76 5.55 -3.87 6.37
N GLY A 77 4.27 -3.55 6.28
CA GLY A 77 3.77 -2.52 5.37
C GLY A 77 2.33 -2.15 5.69
N GLY A 78 1.53 -1.97 4.66
CA GLY A 78 0.17 -1.46 4.76
C GLY A 78 0.11 0.04 4.52
N PRO A 79 -1.06 0.67 4.70
CA PRO A 79 -1.20 2.09 4.49
C PRO A 79 -0.68 2.91 5.65
N ILE A 80 -0.17 4.11 5.35
CA ILE A 80 0.06 5.18 6.31
C ILE A 80 -0.62 6.46 5.82
N SER A 81 -1.08 7.29 6.76
CA SER A 81 -1.81 8.50 6.43
C SER A 81 -1.57 9.60 7.48
N ASN A 82 -1.74 10.85 7.09
CA ASN A 82 -1.83 11.98 8.00
C ASN A 82 -3.27 12.29 8.43
N ASP A 83 -4.26 11.59 7.83
CA ASP A 83 -5.68 11.72 8.18
C ASP A 83 -6.27 10.32 8.46
N HIS A 84 -6.66 10.07 9.70
CA HIS A 84 -7.22 8.80 10.17
C HIS A 84 -8.73 8.84 10.33
N SER A 85 -9.41 9.87 9.81
CA SER A 85 -10.86 9.93 9.82
C SER A 85 -11.45 8.78 9.00
N ASP A 86 -12.51 8.16 9.50
CA ASP A 86 -13.21 7.06 8.80
C ASP A 86 -13.64 7.45 7.40
N THR A 87 -14.05 8.71 7.21
CA THR A 87 -14.47 9.23 5.90
C THR A 87 -13.31 9.23 4.92
N PHE A 88 -12.14 9.78 5.30
CA PHE A 88 -10.98 9.83 4.43
C PHE A 88 -10.44 8.44 4.14
N MET A 89 -10.24 7.62 5.16
CA MET A 89 -9.69 6.27 5.01
C MET A 89 -10.60 5.39 4.15
N THR A 90 -11.92 5.45 4.34
CA THR A 90 -12.88 4.71 3.52
C THR A 90 -12.81 5.14 2.06
N ALA A 91 -12.80 6.45 1.80
CA ALA A 91 -12.72 6.99 0.43
C ALA A 91 -11.40 6.60 -0.26
N ALA A 92 -10.27 6.67 0.47
CA ALA A 92 -8.96 6.31 -0.05
C ALA A 92 -8.87 4.82 -0.43
N LEU A 93 -9.34 3.92 0.44
CA LEU A 93 -9.30 2.48 0.18
C LEU A 93 -10.29 2.04 -0.90
N GLN A 94 -11.46 2.66 -0.96
CA GLN A 94 -12.40 2.43 -2.05
C GLN A 94 -11.79 2.86 -3.39
N ALA A 95 -11.19 4.04 -3.44
CA ALA A 95 -10.49 4.55 -4.63
C ALA A 95 -9.33 3.63 -5.06
N MET A 96 -8.59 3.06 -4.09
CA MET A 96 -7.55 2.07 -4.35
C MET A 96 -8.13 0.81 -5.01
N SER A 97 -9.20 0.27 -4.45
CA SER A 97 -9.86 -0.94 -4.97
C SER A 97 -10.40 -0.74 -6.38
N GLU A 98 -11.06 0.39 -6.64
CA GLU A 98 -11.60 0.73 -7.96
C GLU A 98 -10.48 0.92 -8.99
N LYS A 99 -9.43 1.65 -8.64
CA LYS A 99 -8.28 1.86 -9.52
C LYS A 99 -7.53 0.56 -9.79
N ALA A 100 -7.27 -0.24 -8.78
CA ALA A 100 -6.63 -1.55 -8.93
C ALA A 100 -7.44 -2.46 -9.88
N SER A 101 -8.76 -2.52 -9.70
CA SER A 101 -9.64 -3.29 -10.61
C SER A 101 -9.56 -2.77 -12.05
N SER A 102 -9.55 -1.45 -12.25
CA SER A 102 -9.49 -0.84 -13.58
C SER A 102 -8.14 -1.05 -14.28
N GLU A 103 -7.08 -1.30 -13.53
CA GLU A 103 -5.73 -1.58 -14.04
C GLU A 103 -5.36 -3.07 -14.01
N ASN A 104 -6.35 -3.96 -13.94
CA ASN A 104 -6.18 -5.42 -13.96
C ASN A 104 -5.36 -6.01 -12.80
N TYR A 105 -5.41 -5.40 -11.63
CA TYR A 105 -4.93 -6.06 -10.42
C TYR A 105 -5.94 -7.12 -9.98
N VAL A 106 -5.46 -8.32 -9.69
CA VAL A 106 -6.31 -9.47 -9.36
C VAL A 106 -6.32 -9.82 -7.89
N CYS A 107 -5.22 -9.57 -7.18
CA CYS A 107 -5.13 -9.77 -5.74
C CYS A 107 -3.94 -9.02 -5.13
N GLY A 108 -3.90 -8.97 -3.81
CA GLY A 108 -2.78 -8.42 -3.05
C GLY A 108 -2.62 -9.13 -1.71
N PHE A 109 -1.39 -9.18 -1.22
CA PHE A 109 -1.04 -9.70 0.09
C PHE A 109 -0.34 -8.62 0.92
N VAL A 110 -0.87 -8.37 2.12
CA VAL A 110 -0.39 -7.30 3.00
C VAL A 110 0.03 -7.85 4.35
N ARG A 111 1.29 -7.61 4.72
CA ARG A 111 1.75 -7.78 6.12
C ARG A 111 1.70 -6.44 6.81
N PHE A 112 0.72 -6.26 7.66
CA PHE A 112 0.53 -5.00 8.38
C PHE A 112 1.61 -4.77 9.43
N HIS A 113 1.87 -3.49 9.72
CA HIS A 113 2.86 -3.08 10.70
C HIS A 113 2.30 -3.26 12.12
N PRO A 114 2.91 -4.09 12.99
CA PRO A 114 2.33 -4.48 14.27
C PRO A 114 2.26 -3.34 15.29
N LEU A 115 3.13 -2.33 15.17
CA LEU A 115 3.15 -1.19 16.09
C LEU A 115 2.27 -0.03 15.63
N LEU A 116 1.91 0.02 14.34
CA LEU A 116 1.07 1.09 13.79
C LEU A 116 -0.41 0.71 13.73
N GLU A 117 -0.71 -0.59 13.89
CA GLU A 117 -2.09 -1.13 13.87
C GLU A 117 -2.88 -0.64 12.64
N ASN A 118 -2.20 -0.57 11.49
CA ASN A 118 -2.71 0.06 10.27
C ASN A 118 -3.64 -0.85 9.43
N TRP A 119 -4.27 -1.85 10.06
CA TRP A 119 -5.17 -2.81 9.41
C TRP A 119 -6.66 -2.47 9.54
N ASP A 120 -7.06 -1.66 10.53
CA ASP A 120 -8.46 -1.49 10.94
C ASP A 120 -9.41 -1.14 9.79
N CYS A 121 -8.96 -0.32 8.85
CA CYS A 121 -9.78 0.10 7.73
C CYS A 121 -9.86 -0.96 6.60
N PHE A 122 -8.96 -1.96 6.58
CA PHE A 122 -8.85 -2.94 5.48
C PHE A 122 -9.96 -3.99 5.45
N GLU A 123 -10.68 -4.20 6.54
CA GLU A 123 -11.85 -5.11 6.54
C GLU A 123 -12.91 -4.71 5.52
N LYS A 124 -12.95 -3.44 5.13
CA LYS A 124 -13.90 -2.92 4.13
C LYS A 124 -13.53 -3.30 2.69
N VAL A 125 -12.28 -3.65 2.43
CA VAL A 125 -11.77 -3.93 1.07
C VAL A 125 -11.06 -5.28 0.95
N GLY A 126 -10.87 -5.99 2.05
CA GLY A 126 -10.15 -7.25 2.06
C GLY A 126 -10.51 -8.15 3.24
N ARG A 127 -9.84 -9.29 3.33
CA ARG A 127 -9.98 -10.24 4.44
C ARG A 127 -8.77 -10.09 5.36
N LEU A 128 -9.02 -9.80 6.64
CA LEU A 128 -7.98 -9.79 7.67
C LEU A 128 -7.82 -11.19 8.27
N ILE A 129 -6.58 -11.61 8.46
CA ILE A 129 -6.22 -12.86 9.10
C ILE A 129 -5.17 -12.54 10.17
N MET A 130 -5.47 -12.91 11.41
CA MET A 130 -4.46 -12.88 12.47
C MET A 130 -3.56 -14.13 12.32
N ASP A 131 -2.31 -13.93 11.89
CA ASP A 131 -1.36 -15.01 11.69
C ASP A 131 -0.65 -15.39 13.01
N ARG A 132 -0.07 -14.38 13.67
CA ARG A 132 0.69 -14.59 14.92
C ARG A 132 0.82 -13.31 15.74
N LYS A 133 1.17 -13.48 17.03
CA LYS A 133 1.59 -12.35 17.88
C LYS A 133 3.07 -12.04 17.63
N THR A 134 3.41 -10.77 17.59
CA THR A 134 4.79 -10.28 17.57
C THR A 134 5.17 -9.77 18.95
N ILE A 135 6.46 -9.90 19.28
CA ILE A 135 7.05 -9.32 20.49
C ILE A 135 7.76 -8.05 20.07
N ALA A 136 7.31 -6.94 20.63
CA ALA A 136 7.94 -5.65 20.41
C ALA A 136 9.03 -5.38 21.45
#